data_88c4ba48a64a0f4189eb79faae46c9e9
#
_entry.id   88c4ba48a64a0f4189eb79faae46c9e9
#
_cell.length_a   1.000
_cell.length_b   1.000
_cell.length_c   1.000
_cell.angle_alpha   90.00
_cell.angle_beta   90.00
_cell.angle_gamma   90.00
#
_symmetry.space_group_name_H-M   'P 1'
#
loop_
_entity.id
_entity.type
_entity.pdbx_description
1 polymer ?
#
loop_
_entity_poly.entity_id
_entity_poly.type
_entity_poly.pdbx_seq_one_letter_code
_entity_poly.pdbx_strand_id
1 'polypeptide(L)'
;YRGLAPTGRAAKVFSHHAGVPAYTIHRIIYRQQTFQGEGTRFSLGFNKLRHALFVVDEASMISSGVGSMGDSLFGTGELMDDLIRYVYSGEGCRLLLVGDTAQLPPVGEEDSPALRNDVLQRYGLLVGSADLTEVVRQSSESDVLSGATLLRNLLNEGFEGIPPIHTDPKGEVRALPGNELIESLVSDYQSFGADNVIVVTRSNKRANIYNNGIRSRIFDREEELTRNDLIMAVKNNYFWTAECAKSLGKDERM
;
A
#
# COMPACT_ATOMS: atom_id res chain seq x y z
N TYR A 1 -2.54 -21.41 -4.37
CA TYR A 1 -1.82 -20.19 -3.96
C TYR A 1 -2.67 -19.28 -3.09
N ARG A 2 -2.02 -18.33 -2.40
CA ARG A 2 -2.65 -17.33 -1.54
C ARG A 2 -2.13 -15.95 -1.90
N GLY A 3 -3.04 -15.06 -2.35
CA GLY A 3 -2.72 -13.66 -2.63
C GLY A 3 -2.74 -12.83 -1.36
N LEU A 4 -1.68 -12.04 -1.14
CA LEU A 4 -1.51 -11.16 0.01
C LEU A 4 -1.06 -9.78 -0.43
N ALA A 5 -1.32 -8.77 0.39
CA ALA A 5 -0.74 -7.43 0.22
C ALA A 5 -0.61 -6.72 1.58
N PRO A 6 0.25 -5.71 1.71
CA PRO A 6 0.41 -4.95 2.96
C PRO A 6 -0.85 -4.18 3.36
N THR A 7 -1.61 -3.67 2.39
CA THR A 7 -2.79 -2.83 2.63
C THR A 7 -4.07 -3.44 2.05
N GLY A 8 -5.23 -3.03 2.61
CA GLY A 8 -6.54 -3.47 2.10
C GLY A 8 -6.80 -3.03 0.66
N ARG A 9 -6.33 -1.83 0.26
CA ARG A 9 -6.46 -1.34 -1.11
C ARG A 9 -5.64 -2.19 -2.07
N ALA A 10 -4.38 -2.46 -1.78
CA ALA A 10 -3.52 -3.30 -2.60
C ALA A 10 -4.09 -4.72 -2.72
N ALA A 11 -4.59 -5.31 -1.63
CA ALA A 11 -5.25 -6.63 -1.65
C ALA A 11 -6.48 -6.64 -2.57
N LYS A 12 -7.29 -5.58 -2.57
CA LYS A 12 -8.46 -5.46 -3.44
C LYS A 12 -8.06 -5.35 -4.92
N VAL A 13 -7.04 -4.53 -5.22
CA VAL A 13 -6.50 -4.38 -6.57
C VAL A 13 -5.92 -5.70 -7.07
N PHE A 14 -5.12 -6.37 -6.24
CA PHE A 14 -4.57 -7.69 -6.56
C PHE A 14 -5.69 -8.71 -6.82
N SER A 15 -6.72 -8.77 -5.96
CA SER A 15 -7.87 -9.66 -6.19
C SER A 15 -8.53 -9.42 -7.54
N HIS A 16 -8.69 -8.16 -7.91
CA HIS A 16 -9.34 -7.79 -9.17
C HIS A 16 -8.53 -8.25 -10.39
N HIS A 17 -7.22 -7.96 -10.39
CA HIS A 17 -6.35 -8.32 -11.52
C HIS A 17 -6.06 -9.81 -11.60
N ALA A 18 -5.88 -10.48 -10.47
CA ALA A 18 -5.58 -11.90 -10.43
C ALA A 18 -6.83 -12.80 -10.60
N GLY A 19 -8.04 -12.24 -10.52
CA GLY A 19 -9.28 -13.01 -10.57
C GLY A 19 -9.49 -13.96 -9.40
N VAL A 20 -8.75 -13.79 -8.30
CA VAL A 20 -8.80 -14.65 -7.11
C VAL A 20 -8.75 -13.81 -5.84
N PRO A 21 -9.34 -14.29 -4.73
CA PRO A 21 -9.31 -13.56 -3.47
C PRO A 21 -7.89 -13.33 -2.96
N ALA A 22 -7.56 -12.06 -2.66
CA ALA A 22 -6.37 -11.68 -1.93
C ALA A 22 -6.76 -10.93 -0.64
N TYR A 23 -5.91 -10.98 0.35
CA TYR A 23 -6.15 -10.46 1.69
C TYR A 23 -4.95 -9.65 2.18
N THR A 24 -5.14 -8.86 3.23
CA THR A 24 -3.99 -8.24 3.88
C THR A 24 -3.15 -9.30 4.57
N ILE A 25 -1.82 -9.09 4.61
CA ILE A 25 -0.88 -9.96 5.33
C ILE A 25 -1.40 -10.16 6.75
N HIS A 26 -1.70 -9.08 7.46
CA HIS A 26 -2.19 -9.09 8.85
C HIS A 26 -3.40 -10.02 9.04
N ARG A 27 -4.38 -9.96 8.15
CA ARG A 27 -5.59 -10.81 8.23
C ARG A 27 -5.28 -12.30 8.15
N ILE A 28 -4.27 -12.67 7.39
CA ILE A 28 -3.95 -14.09 7.17
C ILE A 28 -3.04 -14.63 8.25
N ILE A 29 -2.01 -13.87 8.67
CA ILE A 29 -0.99 -14.40 9.56
C ILE A 29 -1.34 -14.25 11.05
N TYR A 30 -2.15 -13.25 11.43
CA TYR A 30 -2.48 -13.01 12.83
C TYR A 30 -3.84 -13.54 13.24
N ARG A 31 -3.97 -13.86 14.52
CA ARG A 31 -5.21 -14.27 15.18
C ARG A 31 -5.41 -13.40 16.41
N GLN A 32 -6.64 -12.93 16.58
CA GLN A 32 -7.04 -12.16 17.75
C GLN A 32 -7.04 -13.05 18.98
N GLN A 33 -6.41 -12.59 20.05
CA GLN A 33 -6.49 -13.17 21.38
C GLN A 33 -7.13 -12.14 22.31
N THR A 34 -8.25 -12.51 22.91
CA THR A 34 -8.95 -11.68 23.88
C THR A 34 -8.53 -12.15 25.28
N PHE A 35 -7.82 -11.31 26.01
CA PHE A 35 -7.53 -11.56 27.42
C PHE A 35 -8.58 -10.86 28.29
N GLN A 36 -9.08 -11.55 29.32
CA GLN A 36 -10.00 -10.93 30.29
C GLN A 36 -9.24 -9.84 31.06
N GLY A 37 -9.60 -8.57 30.84
CA GLY A 37 -9.07 -7.41 31.58
C GLY A 37 -7.91 -6.65 30.93
N GLU A 38 -7.26 -7.16 29.90
CA GLU A 38 -6.23 -6.48 29.13
C GLU A 38 -6.64 -6.41 27.65
N GLY A 39 -6.29 -5.32 26.98
CA GLY A 39 -6.69 -5.03 25.60
C GLY A 39 -6.45 -6.17 24.59
N THR A 40 -7.03 -6.05 23.43
CA THR A 40 -6.89 -7.03 22.34
C THR A 40 -5.43 -7.09 21.85
N ARG A 41 -4.84 -8.28 21.88
CA ARG A 41 -3.55 -8.58 21.25
C ARG A 41 -3.74 -9.56 20.09
N PHE A 42 -2.85 -9.47 19.13
CA PHE A 42 -2.84 -10.35 17.96
C PHE A 42 -1.59 -11.22 17.98
N SER A 43 -1.77 -12.53 18.04
CA SER A 43 -0.66 -13.48 17.97
C SER A 43 -0.50 -14.05 16.57
N LEU A 44 0.71 -14.49 16.24
CA LEU A 44 0.98 -15.22 15.02
C LEU A 44 0.15 -16.50 14.98
N GLY A 45 -0.60 -16.68 13.89
CA GLY A 45 -1.37 -17.88 13.66
C GLY A 45 -0.51 -19.06 13.21
N PHE A 46 -1.08 -20.23 13.18
CA PHE A 46 -0.43 -21.41 12.63
C PHE A 46 -0.83 -21.61 11.16
N ASN A 47 0.15 -21.82 10.27
CA ASN A 47 -0.11 -22.13 8.86
C ASN A 47 -0.46 -23.61 8.70
N LYS A 48 -1.72 -23.89 8.39
CA LYS A 48 -2.23 -25.25 8.15
C LYS A 48 -2.13 -25.69 6.68
N LEU A 49 -1.63 -24.81 5.80
CA LEU A 49 -1.51 -25.11 4.37
C LEU A 49 -0.26 -25.96 4.11
N ARG A 50 -0.37 -26.79 3.08
CA ARG A 50 0.74 -27.62 2.59
C ARG A 50 0.97 -27.33 1.12
N HIS A 51 2.23 -27.27 0.70
CA HIS A 51 2.65 -27.03 -0.69
C HIS A 51 1.98 -25.79 -1.31
N ALA A 52 1.76 -24.75 -0.50
CA ALA A 52 1.11 -23.52 -0.93
C ALA A 52 2.15 -22.48 -1.34
N LEU A 53 1.84 -21.75 -2.43
CA LEU A 53 2.56 -20.55 -2.81
C LEU A 53 1.82 -19.33 -2.25
N PHE A 54 2.51 -18.57 -1.41
CA PHE A 54 2.07 -17.26 -0.95
C PHE A 54 2.64 -16.20 -1.89
N VAL A 55 1.79 -15.39 -2.49
CA VAL A 55 2.18 -14.30 -3.38
C VAL A 55 1.85 -12.99 -2.69
N VAL A 56 2.85 -12.19 -2.43
CA VAL A 56 2.71 -10.88 -1.79
C VAL A 56 2.98 -9.80 -2.83
N ASP A 57 1.96 -9.02 -3.15
CA ASP A 57 2.07 -7.84 -3.99
C ASP A 57 2.37 -6.61 -3.14
N GLU A 58 2.97 -5.56 -3.73
CA GLU A 58 3.43 -4.34 -3.05
C GLU A 58 4.39 -4.65 -1.88
N ALA A 59 5.27 -5.64 -2.05
CA ALA A 59 6.19 -6.07 -1.01
C ALA A 59 7.21 -5.00 -0.61
N SER A 60 7.42 -3.96 -1.45
CA SER A 60 8.24 -2.80 -1.13
C SER A 60 7.83 -2.07 0.16
N MET A 61 6.57 -2.21 0.57
CA MET A 61 6.02 -1.58 1.78
C MET A 61 6.22 -2.39 3.07
N ILE A 62 6.82 -3.58 3.00
CA ILE A 62 7.02 -4.45 4.18
C ILE A 62 8.27 -4.03 4.93
N SER A 63 8.10 -3.58 6.17
CA SER A 63 9.18 -3.18 7.07
C SER A 63 9.88 -4.39 7.71
N SER A 64 11.19 -4.26 7.91
CA SER A 64 12.01 -5.19 8.69
C SER A 64 12.27 -4.73 10.12
N GLY A 65 11.93 -3.50 10.46
CA GLY A 65 12.12 -2.94 11.78
C GLY A 65 10.90 -3.08 12.68
N VAL A 66 11.10 -2.85 13.97
CA VAL A 66 9.99 -2.67 14.92
C VAL A 66 9.22 -1.43 14.51
N GLY A 67 8.12 -1.66 13.83
CA GLY A 67 7.34 -0.64 13.17
C GLY A 67 6.78 0.42 14.09
N SER A 68 6.15 1.39 13.49
CA SER A 68 5.44 2.47 14.14
C SER A 68 4.50 1.96 15.25
N MET A 69 4.18 2.82 16.21
CA MET A 69 3.38 2.57 17.43
C MET A 69 2.11 1.69 17.27
N GLY A 70 1.68 1.38 16.03
CA GLY A 70 0.52 0.51 15.73
C GLY A 70 0.87 -0.98 15.61
N ASP A 71 2.11 -1.32 15.28
CA ASP A 71 2.51 -2.71 15.00
C ASP A 71 2.85 -3.49 16.28
N SER A 72 3.10 -2.81 17.39
CA SER A 72 3.34 -3.44 18.70
C SER A 72 2.17 -4.30 19.24
N LEU A 73 1.00 -4.18 18.65
CA LEU A 73 -0.18 -5.00 18.97
C LEU A 73 -0.19 -6.35 18.22
N PHE A 74 0.66 -6.50 17.20
CA PHE A 74 0.67 -7.66 16.32
C PHE A 74 1.97 -8.46 16.48
N GLY A 75 1.85 -9.75 16.78
CA GLY A 75 2.94 -10.71 16.80
C GLY A 75 4.21 -10.20 17.52
N THR A 76 5.33 -10.23 16.80
CA THR A 76 6.62 -9.69 17.29
C THR A 76 6.75 -8.17 17.13
N GLY A 77 5.86 -7.54 16.35
CA GLY A 77 5.98 -6.15 15.88
C GLY A 77 6.82 -5.99 14.60
N GLU A 78 7.37 -7.09 14.08
CA GLU A 78 8.16 -7.14 12.84
C GLU A 78 7.42 -7.93 11.77
N LEU A 79 6.71 -7.22 10.88
CA LEU A 79 5.81 -7.84 9.90
C LEU A 79 6.52 -8.83 8.98
N MET A 80 7.74 -8.51 8.57
CA MET A 80 8.53 -9.37 7.68
C MET A 80 8.91 -10.69 8.36
N ASP A 81 9.39 -10.63 9.60
CA ASP A 81 9.75 -11.80 10.40
C ASP A 81 8.54 -12.71 10.62
N ASP A 82 7.43 -12.13 11.04
CA ASP A 82 6.19 -12.85 11.27
C ASP A 82 5.62 -13.49 9.98
N LEU A 83 5.71 -12.80 8.84
CA LEU A 83 5.30 -13.34 7.55
C LEU A 83 6.15 -14.56 7.16
N ILE A 84 7.47 -14.45 7.25
CA ILE A 84 8.39 -15.54 6.93
C ILE A 84 8.14 -16.73 7.85
N ARG A 85 8.07 -16.52 9.16
CA ARG A 85 7.77 -17.58 10.14
C ARG A 85 6.44 -18.25 9.85
N TYR A 86 5.40 -17.47 9.56
CA TYR A 86 4.10 -18.02 9.23
C TYR A 86 4.14 -18.89 7.98
N VAL A 87 4.69 -18.39 6.88
CA VAL A 87 4.73 -19.13 5.61
C VAL A 87 5.49 -20.44 5.75
N TYR A 88 6.70 -20.38 6.33
CA TYR A 88 7.58 -21.55 6.41
C TYR A 88 7.28 -22.48 7.60
N SER A 89 6.32 -22.13 8.47
CA SER A 89 5.74 -23.11 9.41
C SER A 89 4.84 -24.13 8.72
N GLY A 90 4.38 -23.85 7.50
CA GLY A 90 3.63 -24.80 6.68
C GLY A 90 4.54 -25.71 5.85
N GLU A 91 4.15 -26.98 5.72
CA GLU A 91 4.92 -27.99 5.00
C GLU A 91 5.01 -27.68 3.49
N GLY A 92 6.24 -27.53 2.96
CA GLY A 92 6.50 -27.31 1.54
C GLY A 92 5.95 -25.98 1.00
N CYS A 93 5.63 -25.02 1.86
CA CYS A 93 5.16 -23.72 1.44
C CYS A 93 6.29 -22.85 0.89
N ARG A 94 5.94 -21.94 -0.02
CA ARG A 94 6.88 -21.01 -0.67
C ARG A 94 6.32 -19.60 -0.66
N LEU A 95 7.21 -18.62 -0.72
CA LEU A 95 6.90 -17.20 -0.74
C LEU A 95 7.41 -16.58 -2.04
N LEU A 96 6.55 -15.81 -2.70
CA LEU A 96 6.89 -14.93 -3.82
C LEU A 96 6.58 -13.49 -3.39
N LEU A 97 7.60 -12.65 -3.37
CA LEU A 97 7.50 -11.23 -3.07
C LEU A 97 7.58 -10.46 -4.39
N VAL A 98 6.57 -9.64 -4.68
CA VAL A 98 6.46 -8.82 -5.88
C VAL A 98 6.40 -7.37 -5.44
N GLY A 99 7.22 -6.51 -6.01
CA GLY A 99 7.27 -5.09 -5.65
C GLY A 99 8.22 -4.32 -6.54
N ASP A 100 8.33 -3.03 -6.29
CA ASP A 100 9.16 -2.12 -7.06
C ASP A 100 10.07 -1.33 -6.12
N THR A 101 11.38 -1.50 -6.26
CA THR A 101 12.40 -0.83 -5.44
C THR A 101 12.52 0.68 -5.72
N ALA A 102 11.94 1.17 -6.83
CA ALA A 102 11.86 2.61 -7.11
C ALA A 102 10.63 3.28 -6.48
N GLN A 103 9.71 2.50 -5.89
CA GLN A 103 8.61 3.03 -5.09
C GLN A 103 9.07 3.35 -3.67
N LEU A 104 8.20 4.06 -2.93
CA LEU A 104 8.52 4.47 -1.55
C LEU A 104 8.77 3.23 -0.67
N PRO A 105 9.88 3.21 0.08
CA PRO A 105 10.17 2.18 1.06
C PRO A 105 9.22 2.29 2.26
N PRO A 106 9.27 1.35 3.20
CA PRO A 106 8.54 1.44 4.46
C PRO A 106 8.90 2.71 5.24
N VAL A 107 7.96 3.22 6.04
CA VAL A 107 8.16 4.45 6.82
C VAL A 107 9.34 4.28 7.78
N GLY A 108 10.35 5.15 7.63
CA GLY A 108 11.55 5.15 8.47
C GLY A 108 12.68 4.24 7.97
N GLU A 109 12.51 3.60 6.81
CA GLU A 109 13.55 2.83 6.13
C GLU A 109 13.99 3.53 4.84
N GLU A 110 15.25 3.36 4.46
CA GLU A 110 15.80 3.97 3.24
C GLU A 110 15.59 3.10 2.00
N ASP A 111 15.40 1.80 2.19
CA ASP A 111 15.17 0.83 1.12
C ASP A 111 14.03 -0.15 1.50
N SER A 112 13.74 -1.07 0.59
CA SER A 112 12.68 -2.08 0.76
C SER A 112 13.29 -3.43 1.15
N PRO A 113 13.41 -3.76 2.44
CA PRO A 113 14.13 -4.94 2.91
C PRO A 113 13.53 -6.25 2.37
N ALA A 114 12.21 -6.31 2.18
CA ALA A 114 11.54 -7.49 1.64
C ALA A 114 11.90 -7.81 0.18
N LEU A 115 12.49 -6.87 -0.56
CA LEU A 115 12.95 -7.07 -1.94
C LEU A 115 14.48 -7.27 -2.03
N ARG A 116 15.17 -7.32 -0.90
CA ARG A 116 16.61 -7.50 -0.85
C ARG A 116 16.99 -8.96 -0.61
N ASN A 117 17.75 -9.54 -1.54
CA ASN A 117 18.19 -10.92 -1.45
C ASN A 117 19.06 -11.21 -0.23
N ASP A 118 19.99 -10.30 0.12
CA ASP A 118 20.88 -10.43 1.28
C ASP A 118 20.11 -10.43 2.61
N VAL A 119 19.04 -9.65 2.70
CA VAL A 119 18.15 -9.61 3.87
C VAL A 119 17.37 -10.92 4.00
N LEU A 120 16.79 -11.41 2.91
CA LEU A 120 16.03 -12.66 2.90
C LEU A 120 16.93 -13.89 3.17
N GLN A 121 18.17 -13.89 2.69
CA GLN A 121 19.14 -14.96 2.95
C GLN A 121 19.51 -15.09 4.43
N ARG A 122 19.46 -14.00 5.22
CA ARG A 122 19.70 -14.04 6.67
C ARG A 122 18.69 -14.92 7.43
N TYR A 123 17.51 -15.14 6.84
CA TYR A 123 16.50 -16.08 7.36
C TYR A 123 16.81 -17.55 7.00
N GLY A 124 17.95 -17.83 6.39
CA GLY A 124 18.32 -19.17 5.94
C GLY A 124 17.55 -19.64 4.69
N LEU A 125 16.94 -18.72 3.96
CA LEU A 125 16.14 -19.02 2.78
C LEU A 125 17.02 -19.13 1.52
N LEU A 126 16.68 -20.07 0.64
CA LEU A 126 17.19 -20.07 -0.73
C LEU A 126 16.37 -19.07 -1.55
N VAL A 127 17.03 -17.98 -1.96
CA VAL A 127 16.38 -16.86 -2.64
C VAL A 127 16.79 -16.82 -4.11
N GLY A 128 15.82 -16.72 -5.00
CA GLY A 128 16.01 -16.37 -6.41
C GLY A 128 15.27 -15.07 -6.71
N SER A 129 15.83 -14.23 -7.58
CA SER A 129 15.22 -12.97 -8.01
C SER A 129 15.15 -12.86 -9.52
N ALA A 130 14.19 -12.10 -10.01
CA ALA A 130 14.03 -11.73 -11.40
C ALA A 130 13.50 -10.29 -11.49
N ASP A 131 14.09 -9.49 -12.37
CA ASP A 131 13.69 -8.11 -12.61
C ASP A 131 12.89 -8.02 -13.90
N LEU A 132 11.71 -7.38 -13.81
CA LEU A 132 10.88 -7.04 -14.95
C LEU A 132 11.17 -5.59 -15.35
N THR A 133 11.83 -5.40 -16.47
CA THR A 133 12.31 -4.07 -16.91
C THR A 133 11.45 -3.43 -17.99
N GLU A 134 10.59 -4.22 -18.66
CA GLU A 134 9.70 -3.72 -19.71
C GLU A 134 8.42 -3.10 -19.13
N VAL A 135 8.11 -1.86 -19.51
CA VAL A 135 6.89 -1.16 -19.10
C VAL A 135 5.79 -1.39 -20.12
N VAL A 136 4.69 -2.02 -19.71
CA VAL A 136 3.58 -2.40 -20.60
C VAL A 136 2.33 -1.53 -20.40
N ARG A 137 2.23 -0.78 -19.28
CA ARG A 137 1.00 -0.04 -18.89
C ARG A 137 0.76 1.26 -19.65
N GLN A 138 1.77 1.84 -20.26
CA GLN A 138 1.70 3.15 -20.92
C GLN A 138 2.26 3.08 -22.34
N SER A 139 1.79 4.00 -23.21
CA SER A 139 2.35 4.13 -24.54
C SER A 139 3.82 4.59 -24.46
N SER A 140 4.64 4.16 -25.40
CA SER A 140 6.06 4.56 -25.49
C SER A 140 6.28 6.06 -25.70
N GLU A 141 5.23 6.80 -26.07
CA GLU A 141 5.27 8.24 -26.36
C GLU A 141 4.78 9.11 -25.19
N SER A 142 4.47 8.52 -24.01
CA SER A 142 3.98 9.27 -22.85
C SER A 142 5.10 10.08 -22.18
N ASP A 143 4.88 11.38 -22.00
CA ASP A 143 5.75 12.27 -21.23
C ASP A 143 5.91 11.82 -19.78
N VAL A 144 4.82 11.27 -19.20
CA VAL A 144 4.82 10.72 -17.84
C VAL A 144 5.73 9.51 -17.74
N LEU A 145 5.69 8.61 -18.73
CA LEU A 145 6.56 7.43 -18.76
C LEU A 145 8.03 7.82 -18.95
N SER A 146 8.30 8.78 -19.83
CA SER A 146 9.66 9.33 -20.05
C SER A 146 10.22 9.89 -18.75
N GLY A 147 9.44 10.71 -18.04
CA GLY A 147 9.81 11.27 -16.75
C GLY A 147 10.06 10.20 -15.68
N ALA A 148 9.17 9.20 -15.57
CA ALA A 148 9.33 8.10 -14.63
C ALA A 148 10.57 7.25 -14.94
N THR A 149 10.85 6.99 -16.21
CA THR A 149 12.04 6.25 -16.65
C THR A 149 13.33 7.02 -16.33
N LEU A 150 13.34 8.34 -16.59
CA LEU A 150 14.46 9.20 -16.21
C LEU A 150 14.74 9.14 -14.70
N LEU A 151 13.69 9.29 -13.88
CA LEU A 151 13.84 9.24 -12.42
C LEU A 151 14.38 7.88 -11.96
N ARG A 152 13.90 6.77 -12.53
CA ARG A 152 14.40 5.43 -12.23
C ARG A 152 15.88 5.27 -12.59
N ASN A 153 16.31 5.76 -13.74
CA ASN A 153 17.71 5.70 -14.14
C ASN A 153 18.59 6.51 -13.20
N LEU A 154 18.17 7.72 -12.82
CA LEU A 154 18.89 8.55 -11.84
C LEU A 154 19.01 7.87 -10.48
N LEU A 155 17.96 7.20 -10.01
CA LEU A 155 18.02 6.40 -8.77
C LEU A 155 19.03 5.25 -8.87
N ASN A 156 19.05 4.54 -9.99
CA ASN A 156 19.99 3.43 -10.21
C ASN A 156 21.45 3.90 -10.31
N GLU A 157 21.67 5.12 -10.82
CA GLU A 157 22.98 5.75 -10.91
C GLU A 157 23.45 6.41 -9.60
N GLY A 158 22.62 6.40 -8.55
CA GLY A 158 22.92 7.03 -7.27
C GLY A 158 22.97 8.55 -7.34
N PHE A 159 22.16 9.17 -8.20
CA PHE A 159 22.13 10.62 -8.36
C PHE A 159 21.71 11.32 -7.07
N GLU A 160 22.56 12.22 -6.60
CA GLU A 160 22.29 13.09 -5.45
C GLU A 160 21.94 14.51 -5.94
N GLY A 161 20.70 14.91 -5.78
CA GLY A 161 20.26 16.25 -6.17
C GLY A 161 18.77 16.33 -6.46
N ILE A 162 18.35 17.47 -7.02
CA ILE A 162 16.97 17.66 -7.48
C ILE A 162 16.89 17.14 -8.92
N PRO A 163 16.12 16.09 -9.20
CA PRO A 163 16.02 15.55 -10.54
C PRO A 163 15.32 16.54 -11.48
N PRO A 164 15.74 16.64 -12.75
CA PRO A 164 15.05 17.46 -13.73
C PRO A 164 13.68 16.85 -14.06
N ILE A 165 12.64 17.68 -14.03
CA ILE A 165 11.30 17.31 -14.49
C ILE A 165 11.03 18.11 -15.76
N HIS A 166 10.90 17.41 -16.88
CA HIS A 166 10.50 18.05 -18.13
C HIS A 166 9.03 18.43 -18.09
N THR A 167 8.73 19.68 -18.42
CA THR A 167 7.36 20.18 -18.53
C THR A 167 7.17 20.89 -19.87
N ASP A 168 6.06 20.60 -20.54
CA ASP A 168 5.64 21.30 -21.76
C ASP A 168 4.24 21.89 -21.54
N PRO A 169 4.01 23.18 -21.81
CA PRO A 169 2.70 23.80 -21.69
C PRO A 169 1.60 23.11 -22.52
N LYS A 170 1.98 22.41 -23.58
CA LYS A 170 1.07 21.66 -24.47
C LYS A 170 1.13 20.14 -24.28
N GLY A 171 2.09 19.66 -23.47
CA GLY A 171 2.31 18.25 -23.19
C GLY A 171 1.41 17.69 -22.09
N GLU A 172 1.62 16.42 -21.77
CA GLU A 172 0.94 15.74 -20.66
C GLU A 172 1.40 16.24 -19.29
N VAL A 173 2.68 16.65 -19.17
CA VAL A 173 3.28 17.17 -17.95
C VAL A 173 3.46 18.66 -18.06
N ARG A 174 2.71 19.42 -17.26
CA ARG A 174 2.70 20.89 -17.28
C ARG A 174 3.07 21.47 -15.92
N ALA A 175 3.87 22.54 -15.94
CA ALA A 175 4.08 23.37 -14.74
C ALA A 175 2.85 24.26 -14.53
N LEU A 176 2.30 24.24 -13.32
CA LEU A 176 1.15 25.05 -12.95
C LEU A 176 1.55 26.10 -11.90
N PRO A 177 1.41 27.42 -12.21
CA PRO A 177 1.62 28.47 -11.23
C PRO A 177 0.62 28.37 -10.06
N GLY A 178 1.10 28.67 -8.84
CA GLY A 178 0.26 28.50 -7.64
C GLY A 178 -1.01 29.35 -7.62
N ASN A 179 -1.02 30.51 -8.30
CA ASN A 179 -2.20 31.35 -8.45
C ASN A 179 -3.27 30.79 -9.39
N GLU A 180 -2.90 29.87 -10.29
CA GLU A 180 -3.82 29.22 -11.23
C GLU A 180 -4.34 27.86 -10.72
N LEU A 181 -3.80 27.36 -9.61
CA LEU A 181 -4.08 26.04 -9.09
C LEU A 181 -5.58 25.76 -8.85
N ILE A 182 -6.29 26.74 -8.25
CA ILE A 182 -7.71 26.58 -7.91
C ILE A 182 -8.55 26.51 -9.19
N GLU A 183 -8.30 27.40 -10.15
CA GLU A 183 -9.04 27.43 -11.42
C GLU A 183 -8.78 26.15 -12.23
N SER A 184 -7.53 25.68 -12.26
CA SER A 184 -7.19 24.43 -12.90
C SER A 184 -7.89 23.24 -12.26
N LEU A 185 -7.89 23.14 -10.92
CA LEU A 185 -8.60 22.07 -10.22
C LEU A 185 -10.11 22.11 -10.48
N VAL A 186 -10.74 23.30 -10.46
CA VAL A 186 -12.17 23.43 -10.81
C VAL A 186 -12.44 22.90 -12.21
N SER A 187 -11.62 23.32 -13.19
CA SER A 187 -11.74 22.86 -14.58
C SER A 187 -11.54 21.35 -14.72
N ASP A 188 -10.54 20.79 -14.03
CA ASP A 188 -10.24 19.36 -14.10
C ASP A 188 -11.36 18.53 -13.46
N TYR A 189 -11.87 18.92 -12.29
CA TYR A 189 -12.98 18.21 -11.66
C TYR A 189 -14.29 18.31 -12.46
N GLN A 190 -14.52 19.43 -13.15
CA GLN A 190 -15.68 19.57 -14.05
C GLN A 190 -15.55 18.73 -15.33
N SER A 191 -14.33 18.64 -15.87
CA SER A 191 -14.08 17.96 -17.14
C SER A 191 -13.97 16.44 -16.99
N PHE A 192 -13.33 15.98 -15.91
CA PHE A 192 -12.97 14.57 -15.73
C PHE A 192 -13.77 13.87 -14.62
N GLY A 193 -14.42 14.63 -13.73
CA GLY A 193 -15.14 14.10 -12.56
C GLY A 193 -14.22 13.72 -11.39
N ALA A 194 -14.83 13.56 -10.21
CA ALA A 194 -14.12 13.34 -8.95
C ALA A 194 -13.29 12.04 -8.91
N ASP A 195 -13.71 11.02 -9.64
CA ASP A 195 -13.05 9.71 -9.63
C ASP A 195 -11.79 9.67 -10.51
N ASN A 196 -11.60 10.66 -11.38
CA ASN A 196 -10.51 10.70 -12.36
C ASN A 196 -9.48 11.81 -12.07
N VAL A 197 -9.65 12.58 -10.98
CA VAL A 197 -8.72 13.62 -10.56
C VAL A 197 -8.15 13.29 -9.20
N ILE A 198 -6.82 13.35 -9.08
CA ILE A 198 -6.13 13.12 -7.80
C ILE A 198 -5.09 14.21 -7.54
N VAL A 199 -5.02 14.70 -6.30
CA VAL A 199 -4.00 15.62 -5.83
C VAL A 199 -2.99 14.88 -4.97
N VAL A 200 -1.75 14.77 -5.44
CA VAL A 200 -0.66 14.12 -4.71
C VAL A 200 0.07 15.13 -3.85
N THR A 201 0.24 14.83 -2.57
CA THR A 201 0.92 15.70 -1.61
C THR A 201 1.94 14.93 -0.79
N ARG A 202 2.93 15.64 -0.23
CA ARG A 202 4.01 15.03 0.55
C ARG A 202 3.64 14.72 2.01
N SER A 203 2.44 15.07 2.48
CA SER A 203 2.03 14.80 3.87
C SER A 203 0.51 14.75 4.04
N ASN A 204 0.05 13.95 5.00
CA ASN A 204 -1.37 13.88 5.38
C ASN A 204 -1.94 15.24 5.80
N LYS A 205 -1.14 16.08 6.49
CA LYS A 205 -1.56 17.44 6.85
C LYS A 205 -1.90 18.28 5.62
N ARG A 206 -1.06 18.22 4.57
CA ARG A 206 -1.33 18.91 3.31
C ARG A 206 -2.51 18.29 2.56
N ALA A 207 -2.61 16.97 2.52
CA ALA A 207 -3.74 16.28 1.91
C ALA A 207 -5.07 16.75 2.52
N ASN A 208 -5.14 16.86 3.85
CA ASN A 208 -6.35 17.36 4.53
C ASN A 208 -6.68 18.83 4.18
N ILE A 209 -5.66 19.69 4.02
CA ILE A 209 -5.87 21.08 3.58
C ILE A 209 -6.48 21.10 2.17
N TYR A 210 -5.93 20.33 1.24
CA TYR A 210 -6.47 20.21 -0.12
C TYR A 210 -7.86 19.60 -0.12
N ASN A 211 -8.10 18.52 0.61
CA ASN A 211 -9.41 17.89 0.71
C ASN A 211 -10.47 18.87 1.18
N ASN A 212 -10.19 19.62 2.25
CA ASN A 212 -11.13 20.63 2.76
C ASN A 212 -11.35 21.77 1.75
N GLY A 213 -10.29 22.24 1.08
CA GLY A 213 -10.40 23.27 0.06
C GLY A 213 -11.21 22.81 -1.16
N ILE A 214 -10.99 21.59 -1.63
CA ILE A 214 -11.75 20.98 -2.73
C ILE A 214 -13.21 20.78 -2.34
N ARG A 215 -13.47 20.23 -1.14
CA ARG A 215 -14.84 20.05 -0.63
C ARG A 215 -15.61 21.35 -0.58
N SER A 216 -15.03 22.41 0.03
CA SER A 216 -15.73 23.68 0.21
C SER A 216 -15.84 24.49 -1.09
N ARG A 217 -14.78 24.57 -1.90
CA ARG A 217 -14.73 25.50 -3.05
C ARG A 217 -15.20 24.89 -4.36
N ILE A 218 -15.06 23.56 -4.53
CA ILE A 218 -15.40 22.88 -5.79
C ILE A 218 -16.72 22.15 -5.67
N PHE A 219 -16.97 21.50 -4.52
CA PHE A 219 -18.17 20.70 -4.31
C PHE A 219 -19.24 21.38 -3.43
N ASP A 220 -18.99 22.60 -2.94
CA ASP A 220 -19.89 23.36 -2.07
C ASP A 220 -20.35 22.56 -0.83
N ARG A 221 -19.38 21.90 -0.17
CA ARG A 221 -19.59 21.03 1.00
C ARG A 221 -18.89 21.62 2.20
N GLU A 222 -19.64 22.29 3.08
CA GLU A 222 -19.10 22.95 4.27
C GLU A 222 -19.17 22.07 5.53
N GLU A 223 -20.14 21.14 5.60
CA GLU A 223 -20.30 20.23 6.74
C GLU A 223 -19.11 19.27 6.87
N GLU A 224 -18.84 18.77 8.08
CA GLU A 224 -17.75 17.83 8.36
C GLU A 224 -17.86 16.55 7.52
N LEU A 225 -19.09 16.05 7.32
CA LEU A 225 -19.41 14.89 6.48
C LEU A 225 -20.69 15.14 5.69
N THR A 226 -20.62 14.95 4.38
CA THR A 226 -21.75 15.17 3.47
C THR A 226 -22.00 13.90 2.64
N ARG A 227 -23.23 13.72 2.17
CA ARG A 227 -23.57 12.62 1.26
C ARG A 227 -22.65 12.64 0.03
N ASN A 228 -22.15 11.47 -0.37
CA ASN A 228 -21.18 11.24 -1.45
C ASN A 228 -19.75 11.71 -1.16
N ASP A 229 -19.39 11.97 0.10
CA ASP A 229 -17.98 12.07 0.47
C ASP A 229 -17.30 10.69 0.37
N LEU A 230 -16.09 10.68 -0.19
CA LEU A 230 -15.22 9.52 -0.13
C LEU A 230 -14.50 9.50 1.21
N ILE A 231 -14.69 8.45 1.99
CA ILE A 231 -14.06 8.28 3.29
C ILE A 231 -13.11 7.10 3.28
N MET A 232 -12.04 7.21 4.05
CA MET A 232 -11.06 6.14 4.21
C MET A 232 -10.91 5.78 5.69
N ALA A 233 -11.03 4.49 6.01
CA ALA A 233 -10.71 4.01 7.35
C ALA A 233 -9.19 4.07 7.58
N VAL A 234 -8.74 4.92 8.51
CA VAL A 234 -7.31 5.11 8.84
C VAL A 234 -6.83 4.22 9.98
N LYS A 235 -7.75 3.67 10.77
CA LYS A 235 -7.47 2.72 11.85
C LYS A 235 -8.48 1.59 11.85
N ASN A 236 -7.98 0.37 12.04
CA ASN A 236 -8.86 -0.78 12.25
C ASN A 236 -9.54 -0.66 13.62
N ASN A 237 -10.84 -0.91 13.66
CA ASN A 237 -11.59 -1.04 14.91
C ASN A 237 -12.23 -2.42 14.98
N TYR A 238 -11.52 -3.33 15.58
CA TYR A 238 -11.93 -4.75 15.66
C TYR A 238 -13.11 -5.00 16.61
N PHE A 239 -13.38 -4.08 17.55
CA PHE A 239 -14.52 -4.16 18.44
C PHE A 239 -15.84 -4.22 17.66
N TRP A 240 -16.05 -3.27 16.74
CA TRP A 240 -17.29 -3.21 15.95
C TRP A 240 -17.42 -4.38 14.97
N THR A 241 -16.32 -4.87 14.42
CA THR A 241 -16.37 -6.05 13.53
C THR A 241 -16.79 -7.31 14.28
N ALA A 242 -16.33 -7.49 15.52
CA ALA A 242 -16.72 -8.61 16.36
C ALA A 242 -18.20 -8.51 16.79
N GLU A 243 -18.70 -7.31 17.14
CA GLU A 243 -20.10 -7.09 17.46
C GLU A 243 -21.02 -7.31 16.25
N CYS A 244 -20.66 -6.78 15.08
CA CYS A 244 -21.41 -7.01 13.84
C CYS A 244 -21.43 -8.50 13.47
N ALA A 245 -20.34 -9.24 13.63
CA ALA A 245 -20.30 -10.68 13.36
C ALA A 245 -21.26 -11.44 14.28
N LYS A 246 -21.29 -11.10 15.58
CA LYS A 246 -22.24 -11.67 16.55
C LYS A 246 -23.69 -11.37 16.20
N SER A 247 -24.00 -10.11 15.83
CA SER A 247 -25.37 -9.69 15.48
C SER A 247 -25.88 -10.35 14.18
N LEU A 248 -24.98 -10.71 13.26
CA LEU A 248 -25.31 -11.38 12.01
C LEU A 248 -25.29 -12.91 12.09
N GLY A 249 -25.06 -13.49 13.28
CA GLY A 249 -24.97 -14.93 13.48
C GLY A 249 -23.87 -15.61 12.67
N LYS A 250 -22.90 -14.85 12.20
CA LYS A 250 -21.73 -15.37 11.49
C LYS A 250 -20.66 -15.74 12.51
N ASP A 251 -20.28 -17.01 12.49
CA ASP A 251 -19.22 -17.57 13.32
C ASP A 251 -17.92 -16.75 13.15
N GLU A 252 -17.18 -16.51 14.23
CA GLU A 252 -15.94 -15.70 14.30
C GLU A 252 -14.79 -16.19 13.37
N ARG A 253 -15.09 -17.05 12.40
CA ARG A 253 -14.17 -17.72 11.49
C ARG A 253 -14.13 -17.11 10.08
N MET A 254 -14.27 -15.79 9.96
CA MET A 254 -13.95 -15.13 8.70
C MET A 254 -12.69 -14.30 8.81
#